data_ee1a97bb75ecb3c9bdc828270ff665d7
#
_entry.id   ee1a97bb75ecb3c9bdc828270ff665d7
#
_cell.length_a   1.000
_cell.length_b   1.000
_cell.length_c   1.000
_cell.angle_alpha   90.00
_cell.angle_beta   90.00
_cell.angle_gamma   90.00
#
_symmetry.space_group_name_H-M   'P 1'
#
loop_
_entity.id
_entity.type
_entity.pdbx_description
1 polymer ?
#
loop_
_entity_poly.entity_id
_entity_poly.type
_entity_poly.pdbx_seq_one_letter_code
_entity_poly.pdbx_strand_id
1 'polypeptide(L)'
;MKKIKTIEKKYIVGVVLIFLGCLIVTSIIWGNRTFSVKTLNQIIFHLKVPMEGTDNGIYLDWFIWAVPISIVAGSLIVALIFNIHRLCKLNNEKISQSIKKHFIKGGILCIIISLIFAIYNYDIYGYINNVVQETDIYEKYYVDPSTAKISFNNGKRNIIHLYLESVENTYANTTFGGAEEINYIPELSQLAKNNINFSNNDNIGGSRTIDGTQWTIASQVSQNMGIPLKLSIKSQKYDNDTAFLPGGYSLGEVLEANGYINEFMCGSDANFGGTSNFYKQHGNYIIRDYNSFKENQETWQDK
;
A
#
# COMPACT_ATOMS: atom_id res chain seq x y z
N MET A 1 -15.22 1.13 -50.38
CA MET A 1 -15.95 1.14 -49.10
C MET A 1 -15.30 0.30 -47.97
N LYS A 2 -14.88 -0.97 -48.14
CA LYS A 2 -14.22 -1.78 -47.08
C LYS A 2 -12.94 -1.16 -46.54
N LYS A 3 -12.11 -0.53 -47.37
CA LYS A 3 -10.82 0.06 -46.95
C LYS A 3 -10.97 1.30 -46.06
N ILE A 4 -12.01 2.11 -46.28
CA ILE A 4 -12.32 3.30 -45.48
C ILE A 4 -12.81 2.88 -44.08
N LYS A 5 -13.74 1.91 -43.98
CA LYS A 5 -14.23 1.39 -42.69
C LYS A 5 -13.10 0.78 -41.81
N THR A 6 -12.08 0.17 -42.45
CA THR A 6 -10.95 -0.42 -41.73
C THR A 6 -9.97 0.64 -41.16
N ILE A 7 -9.80 1.76 -41.88
CA ILE A 7 -8.97 2.89 -41.44
C ILE A 7 -9.65 3.63 -40.30
N GLU A 8 -10.96 3.86 -40.35
CA GLU A 8 -11.71 4.47 -39.23
C GLU A 8 -11.66 3.64 -37.94
N LYS A 9 -11.82 2.31 -38.02
CA LYS A 9 -11.70 1.43 -36.89
C LYS A 9 -10.32 1.51 -36.23
N LYS A 10 -9.23 1.52 -37.01
CA LYS A 10 -7.85 1.64 -36.49
C LYS A 10 -7.61 2.99 -35.83
N TYR A 11 -8.23 4.05 -36.32
CA TYR A 11 -8.17 5.37 -35.73
C TYR A 11 -8.82 5.38 -34.33
N ILE A 12 -10.04 4.85 -34.22
CA ILE A 12 -10.76 4.74 -32.93
C ILE A 12 -9.97 3.92 -31.93
N VAL A 13 -9.43 2.77 -32.35
CA VAL A 13 -8.58 1.95 -31.47
C VAL A 13 -7.37 2.73 -30.96
N GLY A 14 -6.70 3.50 -31.83
CA GLY A 14 -5.58 4.34 -31.42
C GLY A 14 -5.96 5.39 -30.37
N VAL A 15 -7.11 6.05 -30.56
CA VAL A 15 -7.65 7.00 -29.56
C VAL A 15 -7.93 6.31 -28.22
N VAL A 16 -8.63 5.19 -28.23
CA VAL A 16 -8.94 4.42 -27.02
C VAL A 16 -7.67 4.03 -26.28
N LEU A 17 -6.63 3.57 -26.99
CA LEU A 17 -5.35 3.21 -26.37
C LEU A 17 -4.67 4.42 -25.71
N ILE A 18 -4.75 5.63 -26.30
CA ILE A 18 -4.21 6.84 -25.68
C ILE A 18 -4.92 7.14 -24.37
N PHE A 19 -6.26 7.12 -24.36
CA PHE A 19 -7.03 7.36 -23.14
C PHE A 19 -6.75 6.31 -22.07
N LEU A 20 -6.63 5.03 -22.44
CA LEU A 20 -6.26 3.96 -21.51
C LEU A 20 -4.86 4.17 -20.94
N GLY A 21 -3.88 4.56 -21.76
CA GLY A 21 -2.54 4.88 -21.27
C GLY A 21 -2.55 6.05 -20.29
N CYS A 22 -3.29 7.11 -20.60
CA CYS A 22 -3.47 8.24 -19.67
C CYS A 22 -4.15 7.79 -18.37
N LEU A 23 -5.18 6.96 -18.44
CA LEU A 23 -5.88 6.46 -17.26
C LEU A 23 -4.97 5.60 -16.36
N ILE A 24 -4.12 4.76 -16.94
CA ILE A 24 -3.12 4.00 -16.19
C ILE A 24 -2.21 4.96 -15.40
N VAL A 25 -1.63 5.97 -16.06
CA VAL A 25 -0.72 6.92 -15.40
C VAL A 25 -1.44 7.71 -14.30
N THR A 26 -2.62 8.24 -14.57
CA THR A 26 -3.37 9.03 -13.57
C THR A 26 -3.83 8.18 -12.39
N SER A 27 -4.18 6.91 -12.62
CA SER A 27 -4.53 5.97 -11.54
C SER A 27 -3.32 5.63 -10.67
N ILE A 28 -2.13 5.48 -11.25
CA ILE A 28 -0.88 5.28 -10.50
C ILE A 28 -0.59 6.50 -9.62
N ILE A 29 -0.67 7.70 -10.18
CA ILE A 29 -0.45 8.96 -9.45
C ILE A 29 -1.47 9.11 -8.32
N TRP A 30 -2.74 8.81 -8.59
CA TRP A 30 -3.78 8.83 -7.56
C TRP A 30 -3.51 7.81 -6.44
N GLY A 31 -3.17 6.58 -6.78
CA GLY A 31 -2.87 5.53 -5.80
C GLY A 31 -1.68 5.89 -4.91
N ASN A 32 -0.64 6.49 -5.48
CA ASN A 32 0.51 6.97 -4.71
C ASN A 32 0.13 8.10 -3.76
N ARG A 33 -0.70 9.03 -4.22
CA ARG A 33 -1.16 10.16 -3.40
C ARG A 33 -2.05 9.73 -2.26
N THR A 34 -2.99 8.80 -2.52
CA THR A 34 -4.03 8.41 -1.56
C THR A 34 -3.54 7.34 -0.58
N PHE A 35 -2.75 6.37 -1.04
CA PHE A 35 -2.34 5.21 -0.25
C PHE A 35 -0.83 5.08 -0.06
N SER A 36 -0.05 6.02 -0.57
CA SER A 36 1.42 5.92 -0.58
C SER A 36 1.93 4.58 -1.13
N VAL A 37 1.23 4.02 -2.14
CA VAL A 37 1.61 2.74 -2.76
C VAL A 37 2.93 2.89 -3.48
N LYS A 38 3.96 2.17 -3.02
CA LYS A 38 5.32 2.25 -3.58
C LYS A 38 5.86 0.93 -4.09
N THR A 39 5.22 -0.19 -3.76
CA THR A 39 5.75 -1.51 -4.12
C THR A 39 4.68 -2.41 -4.70
N LEU A 40 5.12 -3.36 -5.55
CA LEU A 40 4.23 -4.37 -6.10
C LEU A 40 3.67 -5.30 -5.00
N ASN A 41 4.43 -5.56 -3.94
CA ASN A 41 3.97 -6.36 -2.80
C ASN A 41 2.73 -5.76 -2.14
N GLN A 42 2.68 -4.44 -1.97
CA GLN A 42 1.53 -3.74 -1.41
C GLN A 42 0.29 -3.90 -2.32
N ILE A 43 0.46 -3.80 -3.65
CA ILE A 43 -0.64 -4.01 -4.61
C ILE A 43 -1.14 -5.45 -4.54
N ILE A 44 -0.23 -6.45 -4.58
CA ILE A 44 -0.58 -7.86 -4.47
C ILE A 44 -1.35 -8.13 -3.18
N PHE A 45 -0.91 -7.55 -2.09
CA PHE A 45 -1.57 -7.67 -0.80
C PHE A 45 -3.04 -7.20 -0.89
N HIS A 46 -3.29 -5.95 -1.31
CA HIS A 46 -4.64 -5.39 -1.40
C HIS A 46 -5.56 -6.09 -2.43
N LEU A 47 -4.99 -6.77 -3.42
CA LEU A 47 -5.77 -7.60 -4.35
C LEU A 47 -6.17 -8.96 -3.76
N LYS A 48 -5.53 -9.39 -2.67
CA LYS A 48 -5.70 -10.72 -2.09
C LYS A 48 -6.44 -10.74 -0.76
N VAL A 49 -6.45 -9.62 -0.04
CA VAL A 49 -7.16 -9.50 1.24
C VAL A 49 -8.52 -8.83 1.05
N PRO A 50 -9.48 -9.05 1.98
CA PRO A 50 -10.75 -8.38 1.94
C PRO A 50 -10.59 -6.85 1.96
N MET A 51 -11.37 -6.18 1.13
CA MET A 51 -11.49 -4.72 1.09
C MET A 51 -12.72 -4.22 1.87
N GLU A 52 -13.31 -5.11 2.67
CA GLU A 52 -14.40 -4.76 3.57
C GLU A 52 -13.96 -3.67 4.56
N GLY A 53 -14.86 -2.76 4.88
CA GLY A 53 -14.52 -1.57 5.68
C GLY A 53 -13.84 -0.45 4.90
N THR A 54 -13.60 -0.61 3.59
CA THR A 54 -13.15 0.49 2.74
C THR A 54 -14.29 1.49 2.56
N ASP A 55 -14.00 2.77 2.82
CA ASP A 55 -14.95 3.83 2.54
C ASP A 55 -15.25 3.89 1.03
N ASN A 56 -16.53 3.83 0.68
CA ASN A 56 -16.99 3.98 -0.71
C ASN A 56 -16.57 5.33 -1.33
N GLY A 57 -16.29 6.35 -0.51
CA GLY A 57 -15.72 7.61 -0.94
C GLY A 57 -14.41 7.48 -1.69
N ILE A 58 -13.61 6.43 -1.42
CA ILE A 58 -12.34 6.17 -2.10
C ILE A 58 -12.54 5.90 -3.60
N TYR A 59 -13.55 5.10 -3.97
CA TYR A 59 -13.86 4.85 -5.38
C TYR A 59 -14.35 6.11 -6.09
N LEU A 60 -15.14 6.93 -5.37
CA LEU A 60 -15.60 8.21 -5.88
C LEU A 60 -14.43 9.19 -6.06
N ASP A 61 -13.49 9.25 -5.12
CA ASP A 61 -12.29 10.08 -5.22
C ASP A 61 -11.44 9.70 -6.44
N TRP A 62 -11.20 8.40 -6.65
CA TRP A 62 -10.52 7.92 -7.86
C TRP A 62 -11.25 8.36 -9.13
N PHE A 63 -12.58 8.20 -9.18
CA PHE A 63 -13.38 8.56 -10.33
C PHE A 63 -13.33 10.08 -10.61
N ILE A 64 -13.43 10.91 -9.57
CA ILE A 64 -13.39 12.37 -9.69
C ILE A 64 -11.99 12.88 -10.05
N TRP A 65 -10.95 12.22 -9.61
CA TRP A 65 -9.57 12.65 -9.83
C TRP A 65 -8.94 12.03 -11.08
N ALA A 66 -8.85 10.71 -11.16
CA ALA A 66 -8.09 10.03 -12.19
C ALA A 66 -8.77 10.11 -13.57
N VAL A 67 -10.10 9.99 -13.61
CA VAL A 67 -10.85 9.94 -14.88
C VAL A 67 -10.85 11.29 -15.60
N PRO A 68 -11.21 12.43 -15.01
CA PRO A 68 -11.20 13.72 -15.70
C PRO A 68 -9.80 14.13 -16.16
N ILE A 69 -8.78 13.91 -15.33
CA ILE A 69 -7.39 14.24 -15.69
C ILE A 69 -6.95 13.38 -16.88
N SER A 70 -7.29 12.09 -16.90
CA SER A 70 -6.98 11.22 -18.05
C SER A 70 -7.69 11.65 -19.33
N ILE A 71 -8.94 12.11 -19.23
CA ILE A 71 -9.70 12.64 -20.36
C ILE A 71 -9.03 13.91 -20.90
N VAL A 72 -8.66 14.84 -20.04
CA VAL A 72 -7.99 16.08 -20.46
C VAL A 72 -6.64 15.75 -21.10
N ALA A 73 -5.80 14.94 -20.48
CA ALA A 73 -4.49 14.55 -21.00
C ALA A 73 -4.62 13.82 -22.34
N GLY A 74 -5.51 12.83 -22.44
CA GLY A 74 -5.78 12.10 -23.67
C GLY A 74 -6.30 13.01 -24.78
N SER A 75 -7.19 13.94 -24.45
CA SER A 75 -7.72 14.92 -25.42
C SER A 75 -6.63 15.85 -25.95
N LEU A 76 -5.71 16.30 -25.10
CA LEU A 76 -4.56 17.12 -25.51
C LEU A 76 -3.63 16.34 -26.45
N ILE A 77 -3.33 15.08 -26.17
CA ILE A 77 -2.51 14.23 -27.02
C ILE A 77 -3.19 14.01 -28.37
N VAL A 78 -4.49 13.69 -28.39
CA VAL A 78 -5.27 13.51 -29.61
C VAL A 78 -5.31 14.80 -30.41
N ALA A 79 -5.55 15.96 -29.78
CA ALA A 79 -5.57 17.26 -30.41
C ALA A 79 -4.20 17.61 -31.02
N LEU A 80 -3.11 17.31 -30.31
CA LEU A 80 -1.74 17.51 -30.80
C LEU A 80 -1.49 16.68 -32.07
N ILE A 81 -1.80 15.38 -32.03
CA ILE A 81 -1.63 14.49 -33.19
C ILE A 81 -2.51 14.96 -34.37
N PHE A 82 -3.73 15.41 -34.09
CA PHE A 82 -4.63 15.94 -35.10
C PHE A 82 -4.09 17.23 -35.71
N ASN A 83 -3.56 18.15 -34.93
CA ASN A 83 -2.94 19.39 -35.42
C ASN A 83 -1.71 19.10 -36.30
N ILE A 84 -0.83 18.19 -35.85
CA ILE A 84 0.31 17.73 -36.66
C ILE A 84 -0.19 17.15 -38.01
N HIS A 85 -1.22 16.29 -37.94
CA HIS A 85 -1.83 15.73 -39.16
C HIS A 85 -2.35 16.82 -40.07
N ARG A 86 -3.05 17.85 -39.55
CA ARG A 86 -3.58 18.97 -40.32
C ARG A 86 -2.47 19.77 -40.99
N LEU A 87 -1.42 20.12 -40.26
CA LEU A 87 -0.27 20.86 -40.80
C LEU A 87 0.48 20.06 -41.85
N CYS A 88 0.67 18.75 -41.65
CA CYS A 88 1.27 17.88 -42.64
C CYS A 88 0.40 17.73 -43.90
N LYS A 89 -0.94 17.74 -43.78
CA LYS A 89 -1.86 17.69 -44.92
C LYS A 89 -1.75 18.95 -45.80
N LEU A 90 -1.56 20.10 -45.19
CA LEU A 90 -1.38 21.37 -45.93
C LEU A 90 -0.09 21.39 -46.76
N ASN A 91 0.98 20.76 -46.24
CA ASN A 91 2.30 20.74 -46.84
C ASN A 91 2.55 19.51 -47.74
N ASN A 92 2.02 18.35 -47.37
CA ASN A 92 2.25 17.10 -48.09
C ASN A 92 1.20 16.02 -47.75
N GLU A 93 0.35 15.69 -48.71
CA GLU A 93 -0.73 14.71 -48.54
C GLU A 93 -0.26 13.29 -48.21
N LYS A 94 0.90 12.86 -48.77
CA LYS A 94 1.48 11.54 -48.47
C LYS A 94 1.90 11.41 -47.01
N ILE A 95 2.51 12.46 -46.44
CA ILE A 95 2.89 12.49 -45.03
C ILE A 95 1.65 12.42 -44.13
N SER A 96 0.61 13.19 -44.48
CA SER A 96 -0.67 13.18 -43.77
C SER A 96 -1.33 11.80 -43.75
N GLN A 97 -1.34 11.07 -44.86
CA GLN A 97 -1.85 9.69 -44.91
C GLN A 97 -0.99 8.73 -44.09
N SER A 98 0.32 8.96 -44.04
CA SER A 98 1.25 8.19 -43.20
C SER A 98 0.92 8.35 -41.72
N ILE A 99 0.66 9.56 -41.25
CA ILE A 99 0.29 9.81 -39.82
C ILE A 99 -0.98 9.06 -39.46
N LYS A 100 -2.01 9.07 -40.31
CA LYS A 100 -3.25 8.28 -40.11
C LYS A 100 -2.98 6.78 -39.95
N LYS A 101 -2.08 6.22 -40.77
CA LYS A 101 -1.72 4.81 -40.70
C LYS A 101 -0.98 4.44 -39.40
N HIS A 102 -0.26 5.41 -38.80
CA HIS A 102 0.56 5.19 -37.61
C HIS A 102 -0.14 5.58 -36.29
N PHE A 103 -1.41 6.04 -36.38
CA PHE A 103 -2.12 6.48 -35.17
C PHE A 103 -2.26 5.38 -34.11
N ILE A 104 -2.51 4.13 -34.52
CA ILE A 104 -2.54 2.98 -33.61
C ILE A 104 -1.18 2.71 -32.98
N LYS A 105 -0.08 2.95 -33.74
CA LYS A 105 1.28 2.81 -33.19
C LYS A 105 1.54 3.84 -32.09
N GLY A 106 1.03 5.05 -32.24
CA GLY A 106 1.08 6.09 -31.20
C GLY A 106 0.30 5.69 -29.94
N GLY A 107 -0.88 5.09 -30.11
CA GLY A 107 -1.66 4.56 -28.99
C GLY A 107 -0.95 3.40 -28.27
N ILE A 108 -0.36 2.48 -29.04
CA ILE A 108 0.47 1.39 -28.46
C ILE A 108 1.68 1.96 -27.72
N LEU A 109 2.36 2.95 -28.30
CA LEU A 109 3.49 3.62 -27.64
C LEU A 109 3.06 4.28 -26.31
N CYS A 110 1.88 4.91 -26.29
CA CYS A 110 1.33 5.50 -25.06
C CYS A 110 1.12 4.43 -23.96
N ILE A 111 0.58 3.27 -24.32
CA ILE A 111 0.46 2.13 -23.39
C ILE A 111 1.83 1.64 -22.93
N ILE A 112 2.79 1.49 -23.84
CA ILE A 112 4.14 1.05 -23.47
C ILE A 112 4.78 2.03 -22.47
N ILE A 113 4.68 3.33 -22.72
CA ILE A 113 5.20 4.36 -21.82
C ILE A 113 4.51 4.28 -20.43
N SER A 114 3.18 4.11 -20.41
CA SER A 114 2.44 3.98 -19.15
C SER A 114 2.80 2.71 -18.38
N LEU A 115 3.09 1.60 -19.06
CA LEU A 115 3.58 0.37 -18.43
C LEU A 115 5.01 0.53 -17.90
N ILE A 116 5.90 1.20 -18.65
CA ILE A 116 7.25 1.51 -18.16
C ILE A 116 7.17 2.40 -16.90
N PHE A 117 6.27 3.38 -16.90
CA PHE A 117 6.01 4.20 -15.72
C PHE A 117 5.53 3.37 -14.53
N ALA A 118 4.62 2.41 -14.74
CA ALA A 118 4.18 1.48 -13.71
C ALA A 118 5.31 0.60 -13.16
N ILE A 119 6.15 0.05 -14.06
CA ILE A 119 7.31 -0.79 -13.71
C ILE A 119 8.28 -0.03 -12.81
N TYR A 120 8.60 1.21 -13.17
CA TYR A 120 9.50 2.06 -12.38
C TYR A 120 8.86 2.48 -11.06
N ASN A 121 7.59 2.91 -11.10
CA ASN A 121 6.89 3.48 -9.94
C ASN A 121 6.64 2.47 -8.82
N TYR A 122 6.37 1.20 -9.17
CA TYR A 122 6.08 0.12 -8.21
C TYR A 122 7.27 -0.81 -7.96
N ASP A 123 8.47 -0.43 -8.40
CA ASP A 123 9.69 -1.23 -8.26
C ASP A 123 9.49 -2.72 -8.63
N ILE A 124 8.89 -2.94 -9.81
CA ILE A 124 8.63 -4.30 -10.30
C ILE A 124 9.94 -5.07 -10.50
N TYR A 125 11.02 -4.38 -10.89
CA TYR A 125 12.32 -4.98 -11.02
C TYR A 125 12.86 -5.50 -9.67
N GLY A 126 12.80 -4.67 -8.62
CA GLY A 126 13.18 -5.07 -7.26
C GLY A 126 12.35 -6.24 -6.76
N TYR A 127 11.03 -6.23 -7.03
CA TYR A 127 10.16 -7.36 -6.70
C TYR A 127 10.61 -8.67 -7.36
N ILE A 128 10.86 -8.66 -8.68
CA ILE A 128 11.30 -9.86 -9.42
C ILE A 128 12.64 -10.34 -8.87
N ASN A 129 13.57 -9.43 -8.65
CA ASN A 129 14.89 -9.75 -8.10
C ASN A 129 14.78 -10.41 -6.72
N ASN A 130 13.95 -9.86 -5.85
CA ASN A 130 13.70 -10.41 -4.51
C ASN A 130 13.00 -11.77 -4.52
N VAL A 131 12.19 -12.07 -5.54
CA VAL A 131 11.53 -13.38 -5.69
C VAL A 131 12.50 -14.45 -6.22
N VAL A 132 13.46 -14.04 -7.04
CA VAL A 132 14.43 -14.96 -7.68
C VAL A 132 15.65 -15.19 -6.79
N GLN A 133 16.03 -14.21 -5.98
CA GLN A 133 17.18 -14.36 -5.06
C GLN A 133 16.82 -15.32 -3.92
N GLU A 134 17.66 -16.33 -3.75
CA GLU A 134 17.66 -17.15 -2.55
C GLU A 134 18.21 -16.34 -1.38
N THR A 135 17.57 -16.45 -0.22
CA THR A 135 18.00 -15.80 1.00
C THR A 135 18.01 -16.81 2.14
N ASP A 136 19.04 -16.77 2.95
CA ASP A 136 19.21 -17.59 4.15
C ASP A 136 18.94 -16.78 5.45
N ILE A 137 18.22 -15.63 5.30
CA ILE A 137 17.96 -14.71 6.42
C ILE A 137 17.15 -15.38 7.51
N TYR A 138 16.21 -16.24 7.13
CA TYR A 138 15.37 -16.94 8.11
C TYR A 138 16.17 -18.03 8.83
N GLU A 139 17.00 -18.78 8.13
CA GLU A 139 17.84 -19.82 8.69
C GLU A 139 18.90 -19.24 9.65
N LYS A 140 19.42 -18.06 9.32
CA LYS A 140 20.50 -17.43 10.09
C LYS A 140 20.04 -16.53 11.23
N TYR A 141 18.95 -15.83 11.07
CA TYR A 141 18.58 -14.71 11.94
C TYR A 141 17.19 -14.83 12.56
N TYR A 142 16.30 -15.66 12.00
CA TYR A 142 14.97 -15.85 12.60
C TYR A 142 15.08 -16.69 13.86
N VAL A 143 14.55 -16.17 14.95
CA VAL A 143 14.41 -16.90 16.21
C VAL A 143 12.93 -17.21 16.38
N ASP A 144 12.59 -18.50 16.45
CA ASP A 144 11.21 -18.94 16.66
C ASP A 144 10.70 -18.50 18.04
N PRO A 145 9.73 -17.58 18.13
CA PRO A 145 9.24 -17.08 19.41
C PRO A 145 8.54 -18.17 20.25
N SER A 146 8.07 -19.26 19.65
CA SER A 146 7.45 -20.37 20.38
C SER A 146 8.43 -21.05 21.34
N THR A 147 9.73 -20.92 21.09
CA THR A 147 10.78 -21.47 21.93
C THR A 147 11.20 -20.55 23.08
N ALA A 148 10.68 -19.32 23.12
CA ALA A 148 11.04 -18.31 24.10
C ALA A 148 10.56 -18.70 25.51
N LYS A 149 11.49 -18.75 26.45
CA LYS A 149 11.17 -18.94 27.89
C LYS A 149 10.98 -17.58 28.54
N ILE A 150 9.75 -17.29 28.92
CA ILE A 150 9.41 -16.02 29.59
C ILE A 150 9.28 -16.24 31.07
N SER A 151 9.88 -15.37 31.87
CA SER A 151 9.74 -15.34 33.31
C SER A 151 9.24 -13.98 33.79
N PHE A 152 8.42 -13.99 34.83
CA PHE A 152 7.81 -12.78 35.39
C PHE A 152 8.30 -12.63 36.85
N ASN A 153 9.48 -12.05 37.04
CA ASN A 153 10.13 -11.95 38.35
C ASN A 153 9.30 -11.14 39.37
N ASN A 154 8.51 -10.18 38.94
CA ASN A 154 7.68 -9.31 39.77
C ASN A 154 6.17 -9.49 39.50
N GLY A 155 5.75 -10.65 39.04
CA GLY A 155 4.39 -10.90 38.59
C GLY A 155 4.09 -10.34 37.20
N LYS A 156 2.97 -10.78 36.59
CA LYS A 156 2.53 -10.32 35.28
C LYS A 156 2.01 -8.89 35.40
N ARG A 157 2.35 -8.05 34.42
CA ARG A 157 1.84 -6.69 34.26
C ARG A 157 1.02 -6.59 33.01
N ASN A 158 0.06 -5.68 32.98
CA ASN A 158 -0.64 -5.33 31.74
C ASN A 158 0.33 -4.69 30.76
N ILE A 159 0.19 -5.04 29.48
CA ILE A 159 1.00 -4.52 28.37
C ILE A 159 0.08 -3.72 27.47
N ILE A 160 0.46 -2.49 27.17
CA ILE A 160 -0.19 -1.64 26.18
C ILE A 160 0.79 -1.44 25.02
N HIS A 161 0.46 -2.00 23.86
CA HIS A 161 1.21 -1.80 22.64
C HIS A 161 0.48 -0.76 21.77
N LEU A 162 0.97 0.47 21.76
CA LEU A 162 0.34 1.57 21.06
C LEU A 162 0.99 1.78 19.69
N TYR A 163 0.22 1.59 18.61
CA TYR A 163 0.61 1.91 17.24
C TYR A 163 0.22 3.35 16.93
N LEU A 164 1.22 4.18 16.64
CA LEU A 164 1.02 5.55 16.17
C LEU A 164 1.25 5.60 14.67
N GLU A 165 0.16 5.58 13.90
CA GLU A 165 0.21 5.57 12.44
C GLU A 165 0.76 6.89 11.90
N SER A 166 1.65 6.80 10.91
CA SER A 166 2.25 7.94 10.21
C SER A 166 3.03 8.92 11.10
N VAL A 167 3.47 8.52 12.29
CA VAL A 167 4.36 9.31 13.14
C VAL A 167 5.81 8.98 12.81
N GLU A 168 6.55 9.99 12.38
CA GLU A 168 7.95 9.86 11.96
C GLU A 168 8.89 10.63 12.91
N ASN A 169 10.12 10.14 13.05
CA ASN A 169 11.17 10.85 13.80
C ASN A 169 11.48 12.23 13.23
N THR A 170 11.22 12.43 11.93
CA THR A 170 11.40 13.73 11.26
C THR A 170 10.58 14.85 11.89
N TYR A 171 9.48 14.54 12.58
CA TYR A 171 8.65 15.53 13.28
C TYR A 171 9.28 16.07 14.59
N ALA A 172 10.32 15.42 15.09
CA ALA A 172 11.12 15.97 16.14
C ALA A 172 12.05 17.07 15.62
N ASN A 173 12.55 17.93 16.50
CA ASN A 173 13.57 18.90 16.13
C ASN A 173 14.95 18.27 16.01
N THR A 174 15.88 19.04 15.44
CA THR A 174 17.27 18.61 15.21
C THR A 174 18.01 18.20 16.46
N THR A 175 17.66 18.75 17.65
CA THR A 175 18.25 18.35 18.95
C THR A 175 17.93 16.91 19.32
N PHE A 176 16.79 16.39 18.88
CA PHE A 176 16.40 14.99 19.07
C PHE A 176 16.72 14.11 17.86
N GLY A 177 17.37 14.66 16.83
CA GLY A 177 17.72 13.94 15.59
C GLY A 177 16.61 13.94 14.53
N GLY A 178 15.59 14.78 14.68
CA GLY A 178 14.57 15.02 13.68
C GLY A 178 15.02 16.00 12.60
N ALA A 179 14.09 16.44 11.76
CA ALA A 179 14.35 17.32 10.62
C ALA A 179 13.84 18.76 10.81
N GLU A 180 13.02 18.99 11.83
CA GLU A 180 12.31 20.26 12.02
C GLU A 180 13.07 21.24 12.92
N GLU A 181 12.78 22.52 12.81
CA GLU A 181 13.26 23.54 13.75
C GLU A 181 12.50 23.48 15.08
N ILE A 182 11.20 23.20 15.01
CA ILE A 182 10.29 23.05 16.14
C ILE A 182 9.98 21.58 16.33
N ASN A 183 10.01 21.11 17.58
CA ASN A 183 9.60 19.73 17.89
C ASN A 183 8.08 19.63 17.89
N TYR A 184 7.50 18.93 16.92
CA TYR A 184 6.05 18.71 16.81
C TYR A 184 5.57 17.49 17.63
N ILE A 185 6.51 16.69 18.19
CA ILE A 185 6.23 15.52 19.01
C ILE A 185 7.00 15.58 20.34
N PRO A 186 6.89 16.69 21.12
CA PRO A 186 7.73 16.93 22.28
C PRO A 186 7.56 15.88 23.38
N GLU A 187 6.34 15.41 23.65
CA GLU A 187 6.06 14.41 24.66
C GLU A 187 6.62 13.04 24.28
N LEU A 188 6.49 12.63 23.02
CA LEU A 188 7.07 11.38 22.51
C LEU A 188 8.60 11.43 22.54
N SER A 189 9.18 12.58 22.16
CA SER A 189 10.63 12.79 22.23
C SER A 189 11.15 12.67 23.65
N GLN A 190 10.40 13.21 24.61
CA GLN A 190 10.77 13.13 26.03
C GLN A 190 10.59 11.73 26.60
N LEU A 191 9.53 11.00 26.19
CA LEU A 191 9.35 9.60 26.55
C LEU A 191 10.49 8.73 26.02
N ALA A 192 10.88 8.93 24.76
CA ALA A 192 12.00 8.20 24.16
C ALA A 192 13.32 8.47 24.87
N LYS A 193 13.57 9.73 25.29
CA LYS A 193 14.77 10.11 26.02
C LYS A 193 14.85 9.52 27.42
N ASN A 194 13.71 9.42 28.10
CA ASN A 194 13.67 9.03 29.52
C ASN A 194 13.41 7.53 29.73
N ASN A 195 13.14 6.77 28.69
CA ASN A 195 12.80 5.35 28.75
C ASN A 195 13.65 4.56 27.75
N ILE A 196 13.33 3.27 27.58
CA ILE A 196 14.00 2.41 26.61
C ILE A 196 13.60 2.90 25.20
N ASN A 197 14.59 3.30 24.43
CA ASN A 197 14.46 3.73 23.04
C ASN A 197 15.35 2.87 22.17
N PHE A 198 14.77 2.27 21.12
CA PHE A 198 15.51 1.47 20.15
C PHE A 198 15.93 2.37 18.99
N SER A 199 17.21 2.71 18.94
CA SER A 199 17.81 3.56 17.91
C SER A 199 19.17 3.02 17.50
N ASN A 200 19.60 3.35 16.28
CA ASN A 200 20.94 3.00 15.78
C ASN A 200 22.01 4.02 16.19
N ASN A 201 21.65 5.07 16.90
CA ASN A 201 22.52 6.14 17.38
C ASN A 201 21.97 6.75 18.68
N ASP A 202 22.60 7.80 19.19
CA ASP A 202 22.22 8.45 20.46
C ASP A 202 20.95 9.31 20.37
N ASN A 203 20.39 9.49 19.18
CA ASN A 203 19.15 10.23 18.97
C ASN A 203 17.93 9.32 19.13
N ILE A 204 16.73 9.94 19.25
CA ILE A 204 15.49 9.18 19.15
C ILE A 204 15.40 8.56 17.77
N GLY A 205 14.86 7.36 17.70
CA GLY A 205 14.81 6.67 16.44
C GLY A 205 13.99 5.39 16.48
N GLY A 206 14.28 4.55 15.56
CA GLY A 206 13.63 3.25 15.38
C GLY A 206 14.22 2.55 14.16
N SER A 207 13.53 1.53 13.67
CA SER A 207 13.93 0.83 12.46
C SER A 207 13.51 1.60 11.20
N ARG A 208 14.30 1.46 10.15
CA ARG A 208 13.87 1.91 8.82
C ARG A 208 12.86 0.93 8.24
N THR A 209 11.86 1.45 7.58
CA THR A 209 10.90 0.62 6.84
C THR A 209 11.59 -0.08 5.66
N ILE A 210 11.28 -1.35 5.48
CA ILE A 210 11.68 -2.17 4.34
C ILE A 210 10.43 -2.63 3.58
N ASP A 211 10.62 -3.21 2.40
CA ASP A 211 9.50 -3.78 1.64
C ASP A 211 8.76 -4.86 2.45
N GLY A 212 7.44 -4.71 2.55
CA GLY A 212 6.59 -5.56 3.38
C GLY A 212 6.41 -5.07 4.82
N THR A 213 6.82 -3.84 5.17
CA THR A 213 6.59 -3.20 6.48
C THR A 213 6.02 -1.78 6.36
N GLN A 214 5.64 -1.34 5.15
CA GLN A 214 5.41 0.07 4.82
C GLN A 214 3.95 0.50 4.89
N TRP A 215 3.02 -0.38 5.21
CA TRP A 215 1.61 -0.06 5.39
C TRP A 215 1.10 -0.66 6.70
N THR A 216 -0.01 -0.19 7.20
CA THR A 216 -0.50 -0.44 8.56
C THR A 216 -0.43 -1.89 9.01
N ILE A 217 -1.11 -2.80 8.32
CA ILE A 217 -1.09 -4.22 8.72
C ILE A 217 0.29 -4.86 8.53
N ALA A 218 1.06 -4.45 7.52
CA ALA A 218 2.41 -4.98 7.34
C ALA A 218 3.35 -4.53 8.47
N SER A 219 3.22 -3.29 8.94
CA SER A 219 3.91 -2.81 10.12
C SER A 219 3.51 -3.58 11.38
N GLN A 220 2.21 -3.82 11.57
CA GLN A 220 1.71 -4.59 12.70
C GLN A 220 2.20 -6.05 12.68
N VAL A 221 2.16 -6.71 11.52
CA VAL A 221 2.72 -8.06 11.34
C VAL A 221 4.20 -8.08 11.67
N SER A 222 4.98 -7.14 11.13
CA SER A 222 6.42 -7.12 11.36
C SER A 222 6.79 -6.87 12.82
N GLN A 223 6.03 -6.05 13.53
CA GLN A 223 6.27 -5.80 14.96
C GLN A 223 5.82 -6.96 15.86
N ASN A 224 4.80 -7.71 15.45
CA ASN A 224 4.29 -8.85 16.23
C ASN A 224 5.02 -10.17 15.92
N MET A 225 5.52 -10.35 14.70
CA MET A 225 6.13 -11.62 14.26
C MET A 225 7.63 -11.51 13.93
N GLY A 226 8.17 -10.30 13.84
CA GLY A 226 9.57 -10.10 13.44
C GLY A 226 9.85 -10.40 11.96
N ILE A 227 8.82 -10.49 11.10
CA ILE A 227 8.94 -10.81 9.68
C ILE A 227 8.21 -9.78 8.81
N PRO A 228 8.68 -9.47 7.60
CA PRO A 228 7.94 -8.62 6.67
C PRO A 228 6.70 -9.33 6.11
N LEU A 229 5.62 -8.59 5.89
CA LEU A 229 4.42 -9.12 5.26
C LEU A 229 4.60 -9.18 3.74
N LYS A 230 4.77 -10.38 3.23
CA LYS A 230 4.87 -10.64 1.79
C LYS A 230 3.97 -11.80 1.40
N LEU A 231 3.04 -11.55 0.48
CA LEU A 231 2.16 -12.57 -0.08
C LEU A 231 2.64 -12.99 -1.46
N SER A 232 2.68 -14.29 -1.72
CA SER A 232 2.98 -14.79 -3.06
C SER A 232 1.86 -14.43 -4.03
N ILE A 233 2.20 -14.07 -5.27
CA ILE A 233 1.21 -13.91 -6.36
C ILE A 233 0.36 -15.18 -6.52
N LYS A 234 0.97 -16.35 -6.31
CA LYS A 234 0.31 -17.66 -6.43
C LYS A 234 -0.56 -18.02 -5.23
N SER A 235 -0.50 -17.30 -4.09
CA SER A 235 -1.36 -17.58 -2.96
C SER A 235 -2.82 -17.34 -3.32
N GLN A 236 -3.72 -18.11 -2.70
CA GLN A 236 -5.17 -17.88 -2.79
C GLN A 236 -5.55 -16.50 -2.24
N LYS A 237 -6.77 -16.07 -2.50
CA LYS A 237 -7.34 -14.90 -1.81
C LYS A 237 -7.54 -15.26 -0.33
N TYR A 238 -7.30 -14.31 0.53
CA TYR A 238 -7.55 -14.42 1.95
C TYR A 238 -8.94 -13.84 2.25
N ASP A 239 -9.80 -14.65 2.81
CA ASP A 239 -11.09 -14.27 3.38
C ASP A 239 -11.05 -14.48 4.91
N ASN A 240 -12.18 -14.28 5.57
CA ASN A 240 -12.26 -14.41 7.02
C ASN A 240 -11.99 -15.82 7.56
N ASP A 241 -12.13 -16.83 6.72
CA ASP A 241 -11.96 -18.24 7.09
C ASP A 241 -10.60 -18.82 6.66
N THR A 242 -9.86 -18.05 5.86
CA THR A 242 -8.55 -18.50 5.34
C THR A 242 -7.45 -18.26 6.36
N ALA A 243 -6.58 -19.26 6.56
CA ALA A 243 -5.41 -19.14 7.41
C ALA A 243 -4.50 -18.01 6.92
N PHE A 244 -4.32 -16.98 7.73
CA PHE A 244 -3.48 -15.81 7.45
C PHE A 244 -2.12 -15.99 8.10
N LEU A 245 -1.05 -16.09 7.31
CA LEU A 245 0.33 -16.30 7.76
C LEU A 245 0.52 -17.51 8.71
N PRO A 246 0.02 -18.70 8.39
CA PRO A 246 -0.04 -19.83 9.33
C PRO A 246 1.34 -20.35 9.78
N GLY A 247 2.41 -19.94 9.11
CA GLY A 247 3.78 -20.32 9.47
C GLY A 247 4.47 -19.35 10.45
N GLY A 248 3.82 -18.22 10.79
CA GLY A 248 4.37 -17.25 11.72
C GLY A 248 3.87 -17.48 13.15
N TYR A 249 4.68 -17.10 14.14
CA TYR A 249 4.30 -17.12 15.54
C TYR A 249 4.43 -15.71 16.14
N SER A 250 3.35 -15.18 16.66
CA SER A 250 3.24 -13.77 17.05
C SER A 250 3.49 -13.52 18.54
N LEU A 251 3.74 -12.26 18.88
CA LEU A 251 3.74 -11.80 20.27
C LEU A 251 2.40 -12.11 20.96
N GLY A 252 1.28 -12.02 20.25
CA GLY A 252 -0.04 -12.37 20.77
C GLY A 252 -0.12 -13.82 21.23
N GLU A 253 0.39 -14.75 20.45
CA GLU A 253 0.43 -16.18 20.80
C GLU A 253 1.37 -16.42 21.99
N VAL A 254 2.51 -15.75 22.04
CA VAL A 254 3.42 -15.80 23.20
C VAL A 254 2.71 -15.33 24.47
N LEU A 255 1.97 -14.23 24.41
CA LEU A 255 1.25 -13.69 25.56
C LEU A 255 0.08 -14.59 25.98
N GLU A 256 -0.70 -15.10 25.03
CA GLU A 256 -1.80 -16.03 25.28
C GLU A 256 -1.29 -17.30 25.97
N ALA A 257 -0.21 -17.90 25.46
CA ALA A 257 0.42 -19.08 26.05
C ALA A 257 0.90 -18.82 27.49
N ASN A 258 1.16 -17.58 27.85
CA ASN A 258 1.49 -17.14 29.18
C ASN A 258 0.29 -16.65 30.02
N GLY A 259 -0.94 -16.87 29.53
CA GLY A 259 -2.19 -16.59 30.24
C GLY A 259 -2.59 -15.11 30.26
N TYR A 260 -2.20 -14.34 29.24
CA TYR A 260 -2.77 -13.03 28.96
C TYR A 260 -4.06 -13.17 28.19
N ILE A 261 -4.94 -12.21 28.38
CA ILE A 261 -6.10 -11.97 27.50
C ILE A 261 -5.69 -10.82 26.56
N ASN A 262 -5.70 -11.10 25.27
CA ASN A 262 -5.30 -10.14 24.26
C ASN A 262 -6.50 -9.35 23.77
N GLU A 263 -6.36 -8.04 23.60
CA GLU A 263 -7.38 -7.17 23.02
C GLU A 263 -6.74 -6.25 21.99
N PHE A 264 -7.36 -6.15 20.81
CA PHE A 264 -6.98 -5.21 19.77
C PHE A 264 -8.06 -4.16 19.63
N MET A 265 -7.67 -2.87 19.71
CA MET A 265 -8.59 -1.74 19.63
C MET A 265 -8.18 -0.80 18.52
N CYS A 266 -9.13 -0.41 17.66
CA CYS A 266 -8.93 0.61 16.62
C CYS A 266 -10.22 1.40 16.35
N GLY A 267 -10.07 2.61 15.81
CA GLY A 267 -11.21 3.48 15.45
C GLY A 267 -11.79 3.22 14.05
N SER A 268 -11.24 2.28 13.29
CA SER A 268 -11.71 1.87 11.96
C SER A 268 -12.35 0.49 12.01
N ASP A 269 -12.95 0.05 10.89
CA ASP A 269 -13.37 -1.34 10.73
C ASP A 269 -12.14 -2.25 10.62
N ALA A 270 -11.98 -3.18 11.56
CA ALA A 270 -10.83 -4.08 11.62
C ALA A 270 -10.83 -5.16 10.51
N ASN A 271 -11.91 -5.32 9.74
CA ASN A 271 -11.93 -6.23 8.61
C ASN A 271 -11.09 -5.70 7.44
N PHE A 272 -10.89 -4.38 7.37
CA PHE A 272 -10.05 -3.77 6.36
C PHE A 272 -8.63 -4.32 6.41
N GLY A 273 -8.13 -4.76 5.24
CA GLY A 273 -6.78 -5.24 5.06
C GLY A 273 -6.44 -6.53 5.82
N GLY A 274 -7.45 -7.30 6.28
CA GLY A 274 -7.23 -8.55 6.99
C GLY A 274 -6.73 -8.39 8.43
N THR A 275 -6.83 -7.18 9.01
CA THR A 275 -6.35 -6.89 10.37
C THR A 275 -7.05 -7.76 11.41
N SER A 276 -8.39 -7.86 11.34
CA SER A 276 -9.19 -8.72 12.23
C SER A 276 -8.74 -10.19 12.17
N ASN A 277 -8.49 -10.71 10.93
CA ASN A 277 -8.03 -12.07 10.73
C ASN A 277 -6.67 -12.32 11.37
N PHE A 278 -5.74 -11.39 11.18
CA PHE A 278 -4.42 -11.47 11.77
C PHE A 278 -4.51 -11.60 13.30
N TYR A 279 -5.16 -10.66 13.96
CA TYR A 279 -5.22 -10.65 15.42
C TYR A 279 -6.03 -11.79 16.02
N LYS A 280 -7.15 -12.21 15.37
CA LYS A 280 -7.91 -13.38 15.82
C LYS A 280 -7.14 -14.67 15.72
N GLN A 281 -6.39 -14.85 14.63
CA GLN A 281 -5.67 -16.11 14.37
C GLN A 281 -4.33 -16.18 15.11
N HIS A 282 -3.72 -15.03 15.43
CA HIS A 282 -2.40 -14.95 16.06
C HIS A 282 -2.44 -14.37 17.47
N GLY A 283 -3.08 -15.10 18.38
CA GLY A 283 -3.15 -14.74 19.79
C GLY A 283 -4.57 -14.49 20.30
N ASN A 284 -5.59 -14.94 19.55
CA ASN A 284 -7.00 -14.98 19.97
C ASN A 284 -7.51 -13.64 20.54
N TYR A 285 -7.16 -12.53 19.84
CA TYR A 285 -7.51 -11.19 20.31
C TYR A 285 -9.00 -10.94 20.27
N ILE A 286 -9.52 -10.30 21.31
CA ILE A 286 -10.84 -9.67 21.32
C ILE A 286 -10.74 -8.40 20.46
N ILE A 287 -11.56 -8.28 19.43
CA ILE A 287 -11.54 -7.12 18.53
C ILE A 287 -12.52 -6.06 19.03
N ARG A 288 -11.99 -4.84 19.26
CA ARG A 288 -12.73 -3.63 19.59
C ARG A 288 -12.52 -2.61 18.49
N ASP A 289 -13.38 -2.58 17.51
CA ASP A 289 -13.30 -1.73 16.34
C ASP A 289 -14.47 -0.74 16.22
N TYR A 290 -14.52 0.03 15.14
CA TYR A 290 -15.61 0.96 14.87
C TYR A 290 -17.00 0.32 14.99
N ASN A 291 -17.18 -0.90 14.48
CA ASN A 291 -18.47 -1.59 14.49
C ASN A 291 -18.89 -1.96 15.91
N SER A 292 -17.97 -2.50 16.71
CA SER A 292 -18.23 -2.85 18.11
C SER A 292 -18.56 -1.60 18.97
N PHE A 293 -17.96 -0.45 18.68
CA PHE A 293 -18.30 0.82 19.36
C PHE A 293 -19.65 1.35 18.90
N LYS A 294 -19.99 1.24 17.62
CA LYS A 294 -21.27 1.69 17.08
C LYS A 294 -22.44 0.92 17.69
N GLU A 295 -22.32 -0.39 17.84
CA GLU A 295 -23.33 -1.23 18.47
C GLU A 295 -23.56 -0.87 19.94
N ASN A 296 -22.53 -0.35 20.61
CA ASN A 296 -22.59 0.07 22.01
C ASN A 296 -22.92 1.57 22.22
N GLN A 297 -23.05 2.37 21.16
CA GLN A 297 -23.35 3.82 21.28
C GLN A 297 -24.70 4.11 21.92
N GLU A 298 -25.71 3.25 21.74
CA GLU A 298 -27.03 3.40 22.43
C GLU A 298 -26.87 3.30 23.94
N THR A 299 -25.88 2.59 24.46
CA THR A 299 -25.61 2.43 25.88
C THR A 299 -24.79 3.58 26.50
N TRP A 300 -24.15 4.42 25.69
CA TRP A 300 -23.31 5.54 26.16
C TRP A 300 -24.04 6.86 26.24
N GLN A 301 -25.16 7.04 25.51
CA GLN A 301 -25.97 8.24 25.55
C GLN A 301 -26.92 8.28 26.77
N ASP A 302 -27.10 7.16 27.46
CA ASP A 302 -27.99 7.02 28.61
C ASP A 302 -27.24 7.04 29.97
N LYS A 303 -25.98 7.42 29.98
CA LYS A 303 -25.17 7.61 31.21
C LYS A 303 -24.61 9.02 31.28
#